data_f6acef41e6340d140630b6acb7664c55
#
_entry.id   f6acef41e6340d140630b6acb7664c55
#
_cell.length_a   1.000
_cell.length_b   1.000
_cell.length_c   1.000
_cell.angle_alpha   90.00
_cell.angle_beta   90.00
_cell.angle_gamma   90.00
#
_symmetry.space_group_name_H-M   'P 1'
#
loop_
_entity.id
_entity.type
_entity.pdbx_description
1 polymer ?
#
loop_
_entity_poly.entity_id
_entity_poly.type
_entity_poly.pdbx_seq_one_letter_code
_entity_poly.pdbx_strand_id
1 'polypeptide(L)'
;IPILIGSRGESGTTETAKDAPPSDTDGDRGRTGYISVPECTPGDVLGYFNEVALKSEYGEDPGVLCRWEDKIVYEIKGDATEEDITLIEELAARLNSIEGFPGIRRASGLARANLVISFTDRDDIAVSFEAADENCAGMAEYTWDANTGKIFEGRAAIDKELTDERKSTICEEFLQSLGPANDSYKYITSVFYQGFCTAQTPADVDWAVMEMIYSPRLHTGMRAIDAIGEAAKLLAWD
;
A
#
# COMPACT_ATOMS: atom_id res chain seq x y z
N ILE A 1 11.70 11.19 8.66
CA ILE A 1 10.64 12.10 8.20
C ILE A 1 9.38 11.26 8.10
N PRO A 2 8.26 11.66 8.70
CA PRO A 2 6.99 10.99 8.48
C PRO A 2 6.44 11.29 7.08
N ILE A 3 5.82 10.31 6.45
CA ILE A 3 4.97 10.47 5.27
C ILE A 3 3.57 10.10 5.72
N LEU A 4 2.61 10.96 5.43
CA LEU A 4 1.21 10.78 5.75
C LEU A 4 0.46 10.41 4.49
N ILE A 5 -0.44 9.46 4.60
CA ILE A 5 -1.24 8.93 3.51
C ILE A 5 -2.65 8.73 4.07
N GLY A 6 -3.69 9.05 3.34
CA GLY A 6 -5.04 8.92 3.84
C GLY A 6 -6.08 8.75 2.76
N SER A 7 -7.07 7.91 3.04
CA SER A 7 -8.24 7.76 2.20
C SER A 7 -9.33 8.75 2.56
N ARG A 8 -9.90 9.44 1.57
CA ARG A 8 -11.05 10.32 1.72
C ARG A 8 -12.27 9.67 1.11
N GLY A 9 -13.30 9.50 1.91
CA GLY A 9 -14.63 9.24 1.41
C GLY A 9 -15.19 10.49 0.73
N GLU A 10 -15.07 10.67 -0.57
CA GLU A 10 -15.65 11.80 -1.29
C GLU A 10 -16.67 11.41 -2.34
N SER A 11 -17.72 12.25 -2.38
CA SER A 11 -18.69 12.33 -3.45
C SER A 11 -18.10 13.05 -4.67
N GLY A 12 -17.75 12.28 -5.70
CA GLY A 12 -17.89 12.68 -7.09
C GLY A 12 -17.12 13.84 -7.67
N THR A 13 -16.09 13.51 -8.42
CA THR A 13 -15.90 14.06 -9.76
C THR A 13 -15.49 12.94 -10.68
N THR A 14 -16.31 12.73 -11.74
CA THR A 14 -16.10 11.68 -12.74
C THR A 14 -14.94 12.05 -13.65
N GLU A 15 -13.72 11.72 -13.28
CA GLU A 15 -12.69 11.43 -14.28
C GLU A 15 -12.83 9.98 -14.70
N THR A 16 -12.62 9.73 -15.98
CA THR A 16 -12.77 8.39 -16.57
C THR A 16 -11.67 7.46 -16.05
N ALA A 17 -11.93 6.83 -14.90
CA ALA A 17 -11.12 5.75 -14.40
C ALA A 17 -11.19 4.55 -15.35
N LYS A 18 -10.06 3.90 -15.57
CA LYS A 18 -9.96 2.66 -16.33
C LYS A 18 -10.22 1.50 -15.39
N ASP A 19 -11.14 0.61 -15.73
CA ASP A 19 -11.38 -0.60 -14.97
C ASP A 19 -10.10 -1.45 -14.96
N ALA A 20 -9.61 -1.79 -13.78
CA ALA A 20 -8.63 -2.86 -13.65
C ALA A 20 -9.37 -4.20 -13.80
N PRO A 21 -8.76 -5.20 -14.41
CA PRO A 21 -9.39 -6.51 -14.54
C PRO A 21 -9.63 -7.13 -13.16
N PRO A 22 -10.72 -7.89 -12.98
CA PRO A 22 -10.97 -8.61 -11.76
C PRO A 22 -9.82 -9.58 -11.47
N SER A 23 -9.41 -9.65 -10.21
CA SER A 23 -8.40 -10.61 -9.78
C SER A 23 -8.98 -12.03 -9.89
N ASP A 24 -8.58 -12.79 -10.93
CA ASP A 24 -8.79 -14.23 -10.95
C ASP A 24 -7.85 -14.88 -9.94
N THR A 25 -8.41 -15.27 -8.82
CA THR A 25 -7.74 -16.12 -7.84
C THR A 25 -7.53 -17.51 -8.44
N ASP A 26 -6.27 -17.94 -8.53
CA ASP A 26 -5.81 -19.27 -8.93
C ASP A 26 -5.50 -19.45 -10.43
N GLY A 27 -4.39 -18.89 -10.85
CA GLY A 27 -3.67 -19.33 -12.03
C GLY A 27 -2.20 -19.47 -11.69
N ASP A 28 -1.68 -20.69 -11.73
CA ASP A 28 -0.26 -20.98 -11.76
C ASP A 28 0.44 -20.05 -12.78
N ARG A 29 0.91 -18.89 -12.30
CA ARG A 29 1.73 -17.97 -13.11
C ARG A 29 3.04 -18.70 -13.36
N GLY A 30 3.12 -19.40 -14.48
CA GLY A 30 4.37 -19.96 -14.94
C GLY A 30 5.45 -18.89 -14.83
N ARG A 31 6.40 -19.07 -13.90
CA ARG A 31 7.47 -18.11 -13.55
C ARG A 31 8.33 -17.83 -14.77
N THR A 32 7.96 -16.83 -15.55
CA THR A 32 8.84 -16.27 -16.61
C THR A 32 9.86 -15.29 -16.02
N GLY A 33 9.79 -15.00 -14.71
CA GLY A 33 10.66 -14.02 -14.06
C GLY A 33 10.25 -12.55 -14.28
N TYR A 34 9.17 -12.30 -15.02
CA TYR A 34 8.65 -10.96 -15.27
C TYR A 34 7.29 -10.74 -14.60
N ILE A 35 7.07 -9.51 -14.10
CA ILE A 35 5.79 -9.06 -13.62
C ILE A 35 4.89 -8.79 -14.82
N SER A 36 3.68 -9.34 -14.80
CA SER A 36 2.65 -9.15 -15.82
C SER A 36 1.31 -8.95 -15.15
N VAL A 37 0.58 -7.91 -15.56
CA VAL A 37 -0.77 -7.62 -15.10
C VAL A 37 -1.70 -7.78 -16.30
N PRO A 38 -2.72 -8.64 -16.22
CA PRO A 38 -3.67 -8.83 -17.32
C PRO A 38 -4.27 -7.48 -17.79
N GLU A 39 -4.44 -7.32 -19.09
CA GLU A 39 -5.03 -6.13 -19.74
C GLU A 39 -4.28 -4.80 -19.50
N CYS A 40 -3.13 -4.81 -18.81
CA CYS A 40 -2.27 -3.66 -18.64
C CYS A 40 -1.02 -3.78 -19.52
N THR A 41 -0.66 -2.70 -20.22
CA THR A 41 0.65 -2.66 -20.86
C THR A 41 1.77 -2.48 -19.84
N PRO A 42 3.01 -2.89 -20.13
CA PRO A 42 4.15 -2.61 -19.26
C PRO A 42 4.29 -1.12 -18.90
N GLY A 43 4.00 -0.23 -19.87
CA GLY A 43 4.00 1.21 -19.65
C GLY A 43 2.92 1.69 -18.68
N ASP A 44 1.74 1.06 -18.70
CA ASP A 44 0.66 1.35 -17.75
C ASP A 44 1.05 0.98 -16.32
N VAL A 45 1.61 -0.23 -16.13
CA VAL A 45 2.05 -0.73 -14.83
C VAL A 45 3.21 0.12 -14.28
N LEU A 46 4.18 0.46 -15.13
CA LEU A 46 5.31 1.30 -14.74
C LEU A 46 4.87 2.73 -14.36
N GLY A 47 3.94 3.30 -15.12
CA GLY A 47 3.35 4.60 -14.80
C GLY A 47 2.62 4.60 -13.48
N TYR A 48 1.88 3.52 -13.19
CA TYR A 48 1.17 3.35 -11.93
C TYR A 48 2.14 3.17 -10.74
N PHE A 49 3.18 2.35 -10.89
CA PHE A 49 4.26 2.24 -9.91
C PHE A 49 4.88 3.61 -9.57
N ASN A 50 5.21 4.41 -10.60
CA ASN A 50 5.76 5.74 -10.39
C ASN A 50 4.80 6.67 -9.61
N GLU A 51 3.51 6.59 -9.89
CA GLU A 51 2.49 7.42 -9.25
C GLU A 51 2.29 6.99 -7.78
N VAL A 52 2.08 5.71 -7.53
CA VAL A 52 1.69 5.20 -6.21
C VAL A 52 2.89 5.03 -5.26
N ALA A 53 4.05 4.59 -5.77
CA ALA A 53 5.18 4.22 -4.93
C ALA A 53 6.28 5.28 -4.80
N LEU A 54 6.35 6.27 -5.71
CA LEU A 54 7.45 7.24 -5.75
C LEU A 54 6.99 8.69 -5.54
N LYS A 55 5.71 8.89 -5.27
CA LYS A 55 5.11 10.18 -4.90
C LYS A 55 4.49 10.10 -3.52
N SER A 56 4.04 11.22 -3.00
CA SER A 56 3.33 11.32 -1.73
C SER A 56 2.02 12.08 -1.93
N GLU A 57 0.94 11.58 -1.34
CA GLU A 57 -0.36 12.27 -1.34
C GLU A 57 -0.28 13.59 -0.55
N TYR A 58 0.45 13.59 0.55
CA TYR A 58 0.63 14.75 1.43
C TYR A 58 2.10 15.12 1.54
N GLY A 59 2.37 16.43 1.43
CA GLY A 59 3.70 16.98 1.59
C GLY A 59 4.54 16.94 0.31
N GLU A 60 5.86 16.84 0.46
CA GLU A 60 6.80 16.76 -0.66
C GLU A 60 7.11 15.30 -0.99
N ASP A 61 7.23 14.99 -2.28
CA ASP A 61 7.69 13.68 -2.72
C ASP A 61 9.03 13.33 -2.07
N PRO A 62 9.21 12.10 -1.59
CA PRO A 62 10.47 11.70 -0.95
C PRO A 62 11.68 11.78 -1.89
N GLY A 63 11.44 11.77 -3.21
CA GLY A 63 12.48 11.79 -4.25
C GLY A 63 13.30 10.50 -4.34
N VAL A 64 13.11 9.59 -3.41
CA VAL A 64 13.78 8.29 -3.32
C VAL A 64 12.77 7.19 -3.00
N LEU A 65 13.12 5.96 -3.35
CA LEU A 65 12.34 4.79 -2.96
C LEU A 65 12.45 4.55 -1.45
N CYS A 66 11.30 4.60 -0.76
CA CYS A 66 11.17 4.24 0.64
C CYS A 66 10.56 2.84 0.77
N ARG A 67 11.18 1.97 1.57
CA ARG A 67 10.65 0.63 1.90
C ARG A 67 11.24 0.10 3.20
N TRP A 68 10.61 -0.92 3.74
CA TRP A 68 11.15 -1.67 4.86
C TRP A 68 12.29 -2.59 4.41
N GLU A 69 13.34 -2.64 5.21
CA GLU A 69 14.48 -3.57 5.04
C GLU A 69 14.59 -4.54 6.21
N ASP A 70 14.09 -4.16 7.39
CA ASP A 70 14.05 -5.00 8.58
C ASP A 70 12.69 -5.69 8.69
N LYS A 71 12.65 -6.77 9.46
CA LYS A 71 11.41 -7.50 9.78
C LYS A 71 10.36 -6.59 10.41
N ILE A 72 9.15 -6.72 9.88
CA ILE A 72 8.00 -5.98 10.35
C ILE A 72 7.27 -6.82 11.39
N VAL A 73 7.02 -6.21 12.55
CA VAL A 73 6.19 -6.79 13.60
C VAL A 73 4.99 -5.88 13.80
N TYR A 74 3.82 -6.33 13.37
CA TYR A 74 2.62 -5.51 13.51
C TYR A 74 1.79 -5.91 14.74
N GLU A 75 1.08 -4.94 15.30
CA GLU A 75 0.02 -5.15 16.27
C GLU A 75 -1.29 -4.52 15.80
N ILE A 76 -2.42 -5.15 16.16
CA ILE A 76 -3.76 -4.64 15.88
C ILE A 76 -4.34 -4.14 17.19
N LYS A 77 -4.88 -2.91 17.19
CA LYS A 77 -5.48 -2.24 18.34
C LYS A 77 -6.92 -1.80 18.07
N GLY A 78 -7.66 -1.56 19.13
CA GLY A 78 -9.03 -1.06 19.07
C GLY A 78 -10.05 -2.12 18.64
N ASP A 79 -11.08 -1.67 17.94
CA ASP A 79 -12.30 -2.44 17.69
C ASP A 79 -12.27 -3.23 16.37
N ALA A 80 -11.16 -3.94 16.10
CA ALA A 80 -11.05 -4.85 14.96
C ALA A 80 -11.99 -6.05 15.11
N THR A 81 -12.69 -6.41 14.04
CA THR A 81 -13.47 -7.64 13.96
C THR A 81 -12.58 -8.84 13.63
N GLU A 82 -13.07 -10.06 13.81
CA GLU A 82 -12.36 -11.28 13.37
C GLU A 82 -12.15 -11.31 11.85
N GLU A 83 -13.06 -10.71 11.06
CA GLU A 83 -12.92 -10.60 9.62
C GLU A 83 -11.79 -9.65 9.23
N ASP A 84 -11.64 -8.51 9.93
CA ASP A 84 -10.55 -7.56 9.71
C ASP A 84 -9.20 -8.21 10.02
N ILE A 85 -9.12 -8.91 11.14
CA ILE A 85 -7.92 -9.64 11.54
C ILE A 85 -7.53 -10.68 10.50
N THR A 86 -8.51 -11.45 10.02
CA THR A 86 -8.29 -12.46 8.98
C THR A 86 -7.77 -11.83 7.69
N LEU A 87 -8.40 -10.73 7.24
CA LEU A 87 -7.96 -10.00 6.05
C LEU A 87 -6.51 -9.52 6.17
N ILE A 88 -6.14 -8.92 7.30
CA ILE A 88 -4.76 -8.46 7.54
C ILE A 88 -3.77 -9.63 7.56
N GLU A 89 -4.15 -10.77 8.14
CA GLU A 89 -3.31 -11.97 8.16
C GLU A 89 -3.13 -12.59 6.77
N GLU A 90 -4.17 -12.57 5.92
CA GLU A 90 -4.09 -12.98 4.50
C GLU A 90 -3.17 -12.06 3.69
N LEU A 91 -3.30 -10.74 3.85
CA LEU A 91 -2.40 -9.76 3.22
C LEU A 91 -0.95 -9.98 3.66
N ALA A 92 -0.71 -10.16 4.96
CA ALA A 92 0.62 -10.44 5.51
C ALA A 92 1.20 -11.75 4.97
N ALA A 93 0.38 -12.79 4.81
CA ALA A 93 0.81 -14.06 4.23
C ALA A 93 1.22 -13.90 2.76
N ARG A 94 0.46 -13.15 1.96
CA ARG A 94 0.79 -12.86 0.56
C ARG A 94 2.05 -12.01 0.43
N LEU A 95 2.22 -10.97 1.24
CA LEU A 95 3.43 -10.15 1.29
C LEU A 95 4.68 -11.01 1.58
N ASN A 96 4.58 -11.95 2.52
CA ASN A 96 5.66 -12.87 2.84
C ASN A 96 6.05 -13.81 1.69
N SER A 97 5.21 -13.94 0.66
CA SER A 97 5.53 -14.71 -0.56
C SER A 97 6.27 -13.89 -1.62
N ILE A 98 6.36 -12.57 -1.48
CA ILE A 98 7.08 -11.68 -2.40
C ILE A 98 8.58 -11.86 -2.21
N GLU A 99 9.31 -12.11 -3.31
CA GLU A 99 10.76 -12.21 -3.28
C GLU A 99 11.39 -10.86 -2.88
N GLY A 100 12.26 -10.88 -1.87
CA GLY A 100 12.91 -9.68 -1.34
C GLY A 100 12.13 -8.92 -0.27
N PHE A 101 10.91 -9.33 0.04
CA PHE A 101 10.17 -8.76 1.16
C PHE A 101 10.83 -9.15 2.51
N PRO A 102 11.02 -8.22 3.46
CA PRO A 102 11.80 -8.49 4.68
C PRO A 102 11.13 -9.45 5.67
N GLY A 103 9.86 -9.72 5.44
CA GLY A 103 9.02 -10.54 6.30
C GLY A 103 8.21 -9.71 7.30
N ILE A 104 6.93 -10.09 7.43
CA ILE A 104 5.95 -9.45 8.34
C ILE A 104 5.26 -10.51 9.20
N ARG A 105 5.01 -10.20 10.45
CA ARG A 105 4.26 -11.07 11.35
C ARG A 105 3.53 -10.28 12.42
N ARG A 106 2.47 -10.84 12.96
CA ARG A 106 1.79 -10.29 14.13
C ARG A 106 2.65 -10.38 15.37
N ALA A 107 2.57 -9.37 16.23
CA ALA A 107 3.23 -9.37 17.52
C ALA A 107 2.71 -10.51 18.42
N SER A 108 3.60 -11.16 19.13
CA SER A 108 3.26 -12.19 20.10
C SER A 108 4.16 -12.09 21.34
N GLY A 109 3.60 -12.34 22.50
CA GLY A 109 4.33 -12.27 23.77
C GLY A 109 4.86 -10.85 24.05
N LEU A 110 6.16 -10.72 24.29
CA LEU A 110 6.84 -9.46 24.58
C LEU A 110 7.44 -8.78 23.35
N ALA A 111 7.12 -9.23 22.13
CA ALA A 111 7.64 -8.62 20.92
C ALA A 111 7.10 -7.20 20.75
N ARG A 112 8.01 -6.22 20.60
CA ARG A 112 7.63 -4.84 20.31
C ARG A 112 7.24 -4.74 18.84
N ALA A 113 6.05 -4.17 18.57
CA ALA A 113 5.62 -3.83 17.23
C ALA A 113 6.36 -2.57 16.72
N ASN A 114 6.64 -2.56 15.42
CA ASN A 114 7.12 -1.40 14.68
C ASN A 114 6.12 -0.93 13.63
N LEU A 115 4.98 -1.66 13.48
CA LEU A 115 3.81 -1.24 12.72
C LEU A 115 2.58 -1.40 13.61
N VAL A 116 1.77 -0.34 13.74
CA VAL A 116 0.53 -0.34 14.53
C VAL A 116 -0.66 -0.13 13.59
N ILE A 117 -1.63 -1.02 13.65
CA ILE A 117 -2.89 -0.94 12.89
C ILE A 117 -4.00 -0.72 13.92
N SER A 118 -4.69 0.41 13.86
CA SER A 118 -5.70 0.81 14.84
C SER A 118 -7.07 0.90 14.20
N PHE A 119 -8.08 0.34 14.88
CA PHE A 119 -9.50 0.51 14.55
C PHE A 119 -10.11 1.43 15.60
N THR A 120 -10.46 2.67 15.21
CA THR A 120 -10.82 3.73 16.15
C THR A 120 -11.89 4.65 15.57
N ASP A 121 -12.33 5.65 16.32
CA ASP A 121 -13.27 6.66 15.86
C ASP A 121 -12.58 7.67 14.91
N ARG A 122 -13.33 8.22 13.95
CA ARG A 122 -12.86 9.25 13.00
C ARG A 122 -12.20 10.44 13.69
N ASP A 123 -12.82 10.90 14.77
CA ASP A 123 -12.28 12.01 15.56
C ASP A 123 -10.88 11.71 16.11
N ASP A 124 -10.63 10.46 16.51
CA ASP A 124 -9.31 10.02 16.97
C ASP A 124 -8.30 9.95 15.82
N ILE A 125 -8.74 9.57 14.62
CA ILE A 125 -7.89 9.61 13.41
C ILE A 125 -7.49 11.05 13.12
N ALA A 126 -8.46 11.97 13.04
CA ALA A 126 -8.22 13.40 12.79
C ALA A 126 -7.30 14.06 13.83
N VAL A 127 -7.35 13.61 15.09
CA VAL A 127 -6.45 14.11 16.15
C VAL A 127 -5.07 13.50 16.07
N SER A 128 -4.98 12.23 15.64
CA SER A 128 -3.74 11.46 15.69
C SER A 128 -2.82 11.70 14.47
N PHE A 129 -3.38 12.08 13.33
CA PHE A 129 -2.65 12.30 12.08
C PHE A 129 -2.81 13.75 11.62
N GLU A 130 -1.69 14.44 11.40
CA GLU A 130 -1.67 15.88 11.07
C GLU A 130 -2.40 16.20 9.76
N ALA A 131 -2.39 15.28 8.79
CA ALA A 131 -3.05 15.46 7.50
C ALA A 131 -4.51 15.01 7.47
N ALA A 132 -4.99 14.29 8.51
CA ALA A 132 -6.36 13.82 8.56
C ALA A 132 -7.35 14.94 8.87
N ASP A 133 -8.52 14.89 8.26
CA ASP A 133 -9.68 15.75 8.59
C ASP A 133 -10.85 14.92 9.13
N GLU A 134 -11.96 15.56 9.43
CA GLU A 134 -13.16 14.92 9.99
C GLU A 134 -13.85 13.92 9.04
N ASN A 135 -13.47 13.91 7.75
CA ASN A 135 -14.01 12.98 6.75
C ASN A 135 -13.08 11.80 6.46
N CYS A 136 -11.92 11.75 7.11
CA CYS A 136 -10.93 10.73 6.88
C CYS A 136 -11.44 9.35 7.34
N ALA A 137 -11.57 8.43 6.40
CA ALA A 137 -12.04 7.06 6.64
C ALA A 137 -10.91 6.13 7.14
N GLY A 138 -9.69 6.41 6.72
CA GLY A 138 -8.47 5.76 7.12
C GLY A 138 -7.27 6.66 6.88
N MET A 139 -6.14 6.34 7.49
CA MET A 139 -4.90 7.07 7.34
C MET A 139 -3.73 6.17 7.67
N ALA A 140 -2.74 6.16 6.81
CA ALA A 140 -1.44 5.55 7.10
C ALA A 140 -0.33 6.59 7.13
N GLU A 141 0.70 6.30 7.88
CA GLU A 141 1.97 7.01 7.78
C GLU A 141 3.12 6.07 8.13
N TYR A 142 4.29 6.38 7.62
CA TYR A 142 5.51 5.74 8.05
C TYR A 142 6.64 6.74 8.28
N THR A 143 7.56 6.36 9.14
CA THR A 143 8.77 7.11 9.40
C THR A 143 9.95 6.41 8.74
N TRP A 144 10.77 7.20 8.03
CA TRP A 144 11.90 6.70 7.28
C TRP A 144 13.16 7.54 7.52
N ASP A 145 14.31 6.93 7.32
CA ASP A 145 15.60 7.60 7.43
C ASP A 145 15.90 8.36 6.11
N ALA A 146 15.98 9.67 6.17
CA ALA A 146 16.16 10.53 5.01
C ALA A 146 17.51 10.32 4.27
N ASN A 147 18.50 9.67 4.89
CA ASN A 147 19.77 9.37 4.24
C ASN A 147 19.73 8.04 3.47
N THR A 148 18.88 7.10 3.91
CA THR A 148 18.86 5.74 3.38
C THR A 148 17.57 5.34 2.69
N GLY A 149 16.46 6.06 2.89
CA GLY A 149 15.13 5.66 2.41
C GLY A 149 14.50 4.51 3.22
N LYS A 150 15.17 4.02 4.26
CA LYS A 150 14.70 2.89 5.06
C LYS A 150 13.54 3.28 5.96
N ILE A 151 12.41 2.59 5.82
CA ILE A 151 11.28 2.70 6.75
C ILE A 151 11.61 1.88 8.00
N PHE A 152 11.32 2.43 9.18
CA PHE A 152 11.58 1.75 10.47
C PHE A 152 10.42 1.78 11.45
N GLU A 153 9.41 2.60 11.21
CA GLU A 153 8.17 2.67 12.00
C GLU A 153 7.02 3.03 11.09
N GLY A 154 5.84 2.44 11.33
CA GLY A 154 4.62 2.72 10.59
C GLY A 154 3.40 2.65 11.49
N ARG A 155 2.34 3.33 11.08
CA ARG A 155 1.01 3.24 11.68
C ARG A 155 -0.07 3.41 10.64
N ALA A 156 -1.16 2.69 10.83
CA ALA A 156 -2.39 2.82 10.07
C ALA A 156 -3.55 2.94 11.03
N ALA A 157 -4.54 3.75 10.70
CA ALA A 157 -5.79 3.85 11.44
C ALA A 157 -6.97 3.73 10.49
N ILE A 158 -7.98 3.00 10.90
CA ILE A 158 -9.20 2.72 10.14
C ILE A 158 -10.40 3.12 11.01
N ASP A 159 -11.35 3.85 10.43
CA ASP A 159 -12.59 4.15 11.10
C ASP A 159 -13.35 2.85 11.38
N LYS A 160 -13.59 2.56 12.65
CA LYS A 160 -14.25 1.35 13.12
C LYS A 160 -15.70 1.21 12.66
N GLU A 161 -16.36 2.32 12.32
CA GLU A 161 -17.76 2.36 11.89
C GLU A 161 -17.93 2.19 10.37
N LEU A 162 -16.83 2.07 9.61
CA LEU A 162 -16.91 1.80 8.17
C LEU A 162 -17.65 0.51 7.86
N THR A 163 -18.42 0.51 6.78
CA THR A 163 -19.17 -0.64 6.26
C THR A 163 -18.73 -1.00 4.85
N ASP A 164 -19.19 -0.26 3.85
CA ASP A 164 -19.03 -0.62 2.43
C ASP A 164 -17.57 -0.53 1.96
N GLU A 165 -16.83 0.49 2.42
CA GLU A 165 -15.41 0.70 2.07
C GLU A 165 -14.45 0.03 3.06
N ARG A 166 -14.95 -0.66 4.10
CA ARG A 166 -14.11 -1.18 5.19
C ARG A 166 -12.93 -2.02 4.70
N LYS A 167 -13.19 -2.97 3.82
CA LYS A 167 -12.13 -3.87 3.33
C LYS A 167 -11.13 -3.17 2.42
N SER A 168 -11.60 -2.27 1.54
CA SER A 168 -10.71 -1.48 0.69
C SER A 168 -9.81 -0.59 1.53
N THR A 169 -10.37 0.14 2.51
CA THR A 169 -9.61 1.00 3.42
C THR A 169 -8.59 0.21 4.25
N ILE A 170 -8.96 -0.98 4.77
CA ILE A 170 -8.00 -1.85 5.47
C ILE A 170 -6.84 -2.23 4.55
N CYS A 171 -7.13 -2.67 3.32
CA CYS A 171 -6.11 -3.05 2.36
C CYS A 171 -5.21 -1.87 1.99
N GLU A 172 -5.81 -0.72 1.71
CA GLU A 172 -5.14 0.52 1.36
C GLU A 172 -4.17 0.95 2.45
N GLU A 173 -4.66 1.26 3.65
CA GLU A 173 -3.84 1.77 4.74
C GLU A 173 -2.75 0.79 5.19
N PHE A 174 -3.08 -0.51 5.17
CA PHE A 174 -2.09 -1.52 5.48
C PHE A 174 -0.97 -1.57 4.45
N LEU A 175 -1.27 -1.57 3.15
CA LEU A 175 -0.27 -1.61 2.10
C LEU A 175 0.51 -0.29 2.01
N GLN A 176 -0.17 0.86 2.18
CA GLN A 176 0.48 2.18 2.18
C GLN A 176 1.48 2.31 3.32
N SER A 177 1.21 1.76 4.49
CA SER A 177 2.18 1.70 5.60
C SER A 177 3.48 0.93 5.27
N LEU A 178 3.50 0.25 4.12
CA LEU A 178 4.62 -0.58 3.67
C LEU A 178 5.43 0.03 2.51
N GLY A 179 5.12 1.27 2.07
CA GLY A 179 5.94 1.95 1.06
C GLY A 179 5.19 2.76 0.03
N PRO A 180 4.08 2.26 -0.59
CA PRO A 180 3.23 3.12 -1.40
C PRO A 180 2.77 4.33 -0.58
N ALA A 181 2.86 5.53 -1.13
CA ALA A 181 2.59 6.74 -0.36
C ALA A 181 1.67 7.73 -1.08
N ASN A 182 1.04 7.26 -2.17
CA ASN A 182 0.18 8.10 -2.97
C ASN A 182 -0.95 7.31 -3.59
N ASP A 183 -2.09 7.95 -3.73
CA ASP A 183 -3.25 7.43 -4.42
C ASP A 183 -3.25 7.74 -5.90
N SER A 184 -4.18 7.12 -6.64
CA SER A 184 -4.32 7.28 -8.08
C SER A 184 -5.78 7.22 -8.51
N TYR A 185 -6.15 8.02 -9.50
CA TYR A 185 -7.45 7.90 -10.18
C TYR A 185 -7.43 6.89 -11.34
N LYS A 186 -6.34 6.14 -11.55
CA LYS A 186 -6.14 5.36 -12.76
C LYS A 186 -6.97 4.08 -12.83
N TYR A 187 -7.09 3.36 -11.71
CA TYR A 187 -7.78 2.06 -11.66
C TYR A 187 -8.81 2.01 -10.55
N ILE A 188 -10.09 2.04 -10.91
CA ILE A 188 -11.22 2.07 -9.96
C ILE A 188 -11.31 0.80 -9.08
N THR A 189 -10.70 -0.30 -9.51
CA THR A 189 -10.69 -1.58 -8.75
C THR A 189 -9.44 -1.73 -7.87
N SER A 190 -8.50 -0.81 -7.96
CA SER A 190 -7.34 -0.76 -7.08
C SER A 190 -7.74 -0.31 -5.68
N VAL A 191 -7.04 -0.81 -4.67
CA VAL A 191 -7.17 -0.32 -3.29
C VAL A 191 -6.51 1.04 -3.09
N PHE A 192 -5.61 1.47 -4.01
CA PHE A 192 -5.03 2.82 -4.03
C PHE A 192 -5.86 3.78 -4.92
N TYR A 193 -7.16 3.50 -5.13
CA TYR A 193 -8.00 4.40 -5.89
C TYR A 193 -8.46 5.56 -5.01
N GLN A 194 -8.12 6.79 -5.41
CA GLN A 194 -8.40 8.05 -4.66
C GLN A 194 -9.89 8.31 -4.38
N GLY A 195 -10.80 7.68 -5.08
CA GLY A 195 -12.23 7.87 -4.91
C GLY A 195 -12.87 6.71 -4.14
N PHE A 196 -14.20 6.73 -4.07
CA PHE A 196 -14.96 5.67 -3.43
C PHE A 196 -14.60 4.28 -4.00
N CYS A 197 -14.12 3.41 -3.15
CA CYS A 197 -13.65 2.07 -3.50
C CYS A 197 -14.30 1.00 -2.61
N THR A 198 -14.84 -0.03 -3.24
CA THR A 198 -15.45 -1.19 -2.54
C THR A 198 -14.70 -2.49 -2.85
N ALA A 199 -13.45 -2.41 -3.26
CA ALA A 199 -12.60 -3.57 -3.51
C ALA A 199 -12.54 -4.45 -2.26
N GLN A 200 -12.66 -5.76 -2.44
CA GLN A 200 -12.62 -6.70 -1.31
C GLN A 200 -11.19 -7.17 -1.04
N THR A 201 -10.30 -7.03 -2.02
CA THR A 201 -8.89 -7.43 -1.97
C THR A 201 -8.10 -6.55 -2.94
N PRO A 202 -6.79 -6.39 -2.75
CA PRO A 202 -5.94 -5.67 -3.70
C PRO A 202 -5.97 -6.31 -5.09
N ALA A 203 -6.04 -5.48 -6.12
CA ALA A 203 -6.00 -5.90 -7.52
C ALA A 203 -4.60 -6.38 -7.93
N ASP A 204 -4.49 -7.05 -9.08
CA ASP A 204 -3.20 -7.51 -9.61
C ASP A 204 -2.20 -6.36 -9.83
N VAL A 205 -2.69 -5.17 -10.19
CA VAL A 205 -1.85 -3.98 -10.36
C VAL A 205 -1.28 -3.49 -9.03
N ASP A 206 -2.02 -3.62 -7.93
CA ASP A 206 -1.56 -3.26 -6.57
C ASP A 206 -0.46 -4.23 -6.13
N TRP A 207 -0.66 -5.51 -6.35
CA TRP A 207 0.36 -6.52 -6.09
C TRP A 207 1.61 -6.34 -6.95
N ALA A 208 1.46 -5.94 -8.21
CA ALA A 208 2.60 -5.61 -9.07
C ALA A 208 3.42 -4.45 -8.50
N VAL A 209 2.78 -3.41 -7.94
CA VAL A 209 3.47 -2.33 -7.22
C VAL A 209 4.28 -2.87 -6.04
N MET A 210 3.68 -3.72 -5.20
CA MET A 210 4.37 -4.32 -4.05
C MET A 210 5.54 -5.21 -4.48
N GLU A 211 5.36 -6.04 -5.52
CA GLU A 211 6.41 -6.87 -6.09
C GLU A 211 7.57 -6.03 -6.65
N MET A 212 7.28 -4.86 -7.26
CA MET A 212 8.31 -3.94 -7.73
C MET A 212 9.08 -3.30 -6.58
N ILE A 213 8.37 -2.72 -5.59
CA ILE A 213 8.98 -2.06 -4.41
C ILE A 213 9.95 -3.02 -3.73
N TYR A 214 9.56 -4.28 -3.54
CA TYR A 214 10.36 -5.27 -2.80
C TYR A 214 11.25 -6.14 -3.68
N SER A 215 11.25 -5.95 -4.99
CA SER A 215 12.17 -6.66 -5.87
C SER A 215 13.63 -6.51 -5.40
N PRO A 216 14.43 -7.59 -5.47
CA PRO A 216 15.87 -7.50 -5.22
C PRO A 216 16.65 -6.54 -6.14
N ARG A 217 16.04 -6.09 -7.25
CA ARG A 217 16.62 -5.08 -8.15
C ARG A 217 16.53 -3.66 -7.60
N LEU A 218 15.54 -3.40 -6.74
CA LEU A 218 15.34 -2.10 -6.13
C LEU A 218 15.88 -2.11 -4.70
N HIS A 219 16.34 -0.98 -4.22
CA HIS A 219 16.81 -0.81 -2.84
C HIS A 219 16.41 0.56 -2.29
N THR A 220 16.37 0.69 -0.99
CA THR A 220 16.08 1.95 -0.30
C THR A 220 17.04 3.05 -0.73
N GLY A 221 16.55 4.29 -0.76
CA GLY A 221 17.35 5.46 -1.13
C GLY A 221 17.65 5.58 -2.62
N MET A 222 17.19 4.63 -3.45
CA MET A 222 17.30 4.74 -4.90
C MET A 222 16.48 5.94 -5.37
N ARG A 223 17.09 6.86 -6.16
CA ARG A 223 16.34 8.01 -6.70
C ARG A 223 15.16 7.52 -7.55
N ALA A 224 14.06 8.24 -7.53
CA ALA A 224 12.85 7.87 -8.27
C ALA A 224 13.12 7.48 -9.73
N ILE A 225 13.94 8.27 -10.44
CA ILE A 225 14.28 7.99 -11.85
C ILE A 225 15.07 6.67 -12.03
N ASP A 226 15.96 6.34 -11.09
CA ASP A 226 16.74 5.11 -11.13
C ASP A 226 15.85 3.91 -10.76
N ALA A 227 14.93 4.09 -9.79
CA ALA A 227 13.94 3.08 -9.40
C ALA A 227 12.98 2.74 -10.57
N ILE A 228 12.51 3.74 -11.31
CA ILE A 228 11.71 3.54 -12.53
C ILE A 228 12.50 2.72 -13.56
N GLY A 229 13.79 3.05 -13.78
CA GLY A 229 14.65 2.33 -14.71
C GLY A 229 14.87 0.86 -14.34
N GLU A 230 15.00 0.54 -13.05
CA GLU A 230 15.11 -0.85 -12.58
C GLU A 230 13.76 -1.56 -12.58
N ALA A 231 12.67 -0.89 -12.20
CA ALA A 231 11.31 -1.43 -12.26
C ALA A 231 10.91 -1.81 -13.71
N ALA A 232 11.30 -0.99 -14.69
CA ALA A 232 11.06 -1.30 -16.10
C ALA A 232 11.63 -2.65 -16.54
N LYS A 233 12.76 -3.08 -15.96
CA LYS A 233 13.40 -4.37 -16.28
C LYS A 233 12.67 -5.58 -15.68
N LEU A 234 11.72 -5.34 -14.77
CA LEU A 234 10.88 -6.39 -14.19
C LEU A 234 9.68 -6.73 -15.07
N LEU A 235 9.38 -5.89 -16.06
CA LEU A 235 8.23 -6.03 -16.95
C LEU A 235 8.62 -6.70 -18.26
N ALA A 236 7.73 -7.53 -18.83
CA ALA A 236 7.91 -8.09 -20.17
C ALA A 236 7.52 -7.01 -21.21
N TRP A 237 8.49 -6.49 -21.91
CA TRP A 237 8.30 -5.59 -23.06
C TRP A 237 8.29 -6.43 -24.33
N ASP A 238 7.22 -6.36 -25.11
CA ASP A 238 7.12 -6.99 -26.45
C ASP A 238 8.03 -6.32 -27.48
#